data_769c22faa04dae13b9fbca57396a4b53
#
_entry.id   769c22faa04dae13b9fbca57396a4b53
#
_cell.length_a   1.000
_cell.length_b   1.000
_cell.length_c   1.000
_cell.angle_alpha   90.00
_cell.angle_beta   90.00
_cell.angle_gamma   90.00
#
_symmetry.space_group_name_H-M   'P 1'
#
loop_
_entity.id
_entity.type
_entity.pdbx_description
1 polymer ?
#
loop_
_entity_poly.entity_id
_entity_poly.type
_entity_poly.pdbx_seq_one_letter_code
_entity_poly.pdbx_strand_id
1 'polypeptide(L)'
;QMCYDLNDTFRSMGFEIFQEDDITSELYAFDKLNFPPNHPARESMDTYWLEGHSTGSTNEKLCLRPHLTGGSVRYMQTHKPPFRFVYPGRVYRNETTDAHHERAFFQYEALIVDKDITFTSGKVMIKAILSKVFGTDVPVRMRSGFFPFVEPGFEIDMQCQVCGGKGCSVCK
;
A
#
# COMPACT_ATOMS: atom_id res chain seq x y z
N GLN A 1 13.44 6.92 -11.22
CA GLN A 1 12.60 7.29 -12.37
C GLN A 1 11.15 6.82 -12.17
N MET A 2 10.88 5.53 -11.93
CA MET A 2 9.52 4.96 -11.76
C MET A 2 8.63 5.74 -10.78
N CYS A 3 9.16 6.23 -9.65
CA CYS A 3 8.38 7.04 -8.70
C CYS A 3 7.89 8.36 -9.32
N TYR A 4 8.72 9.02 -10.11
CA TYR A 4 8.32 10.25 -10.81
C TYR A 4 7.24 9.97 -11.85
N ASP A 5 7.41 8.90 -12.63
CA ASP A 5 6.46 8.52 -13.69
C ASP A 5 5.09 8.14 -13.09
N LEU A 6 5.09 7.44 -11.94
CA LEU A 6 3.88 7.14 -11.17
C LEU A 6 3.22 8.40 -10.62
N ASN A 7 4.00 9.31 -10.01
CA ASN A 7 3.45 10.58 -9.49
C ASN A 7 2.80 11.40 -10.59
N ASP A 8 3.44 11.53 -11.75
CA ASP A 8 2.89 12.27 -12.88
C ASP A 8 1.65 11.58 -13.46
N THR A 9 1.65 10.24 -13.46
CA THR A 9 0.47 9.46 -13.86
C THR A 9 -0.71 9.76 -12.95
N PHE A 10 -0.55 9.64 -11.64
CA PHE A 10 -1.62 9.89 -10.68
C PHE A 10 -2.09 11.35 -10.69
N ARG A 11 -1.17 12.32 -10.77
CA ARG A 11 -1.54 13.74 -10.94
C ARG A 11 -2.39 13.97 -12.17
N SER A 12 -2.03 13.37 -13.31
CA SER A 12 -2.79 13.50 -14.55
C SER A 12 -4.21 12.91 -14.46
N MET A 13 -4.46 12.02 -13.50
CA MET A 13 -5.76 11.43 -13.18
C MET A 13 -6.50 12.17 -12.05
N GLY A 14 -5.97 13.32 -11.60
CA GLY A 14 -6.59 14.17 -10.58
C GLY A 14 -6.39 13.69 -9.14
N PHE A 15 -5.36 12.89 -8.88
CA PHE A 15 -5.00 12.50 -7.50
C PHE A 15 -4.12 13.55 -6.84
N GLU A 16 -4.39 13.83 -5.59
CA GLU A 16 -3.47 14.52 -4.68
C GLU A 16 -2.34 13.55 -4.28
N ILE A 17 -1.12 14.08 -4.08
CA ILE A 17 -0.02 13.30 -3.53
C ILE A 17 0.10 13.64 -2.06
N PHE A 18 -0.14 12.64 -1.21
CA PHE A 18 -0.06 12.72 0.23
C PHE A 18 1.25 12.08 0.72
N GLN A 19 1.82 12.61 1.79
CA GLN A 19 3.05 12.08 2.39
C GLN A 19 2.99 12.21 3.91
N GLU A 20 3.59 11.25 4.60
CA GLU A 20 3.78 11.22 6.05
C GLU A 20 5.16 10.69 6.42
N ASP A 21 5.50 10.79 7.70
CA ASP A 21 6.74 10.27 8.26
C ASP A 21 6.82 8.75 8.21
N ASP A 22 8.04 8.23 8.20
CA ASP A 22 8.33 6.80 8.19
C ASP A 22 8.02 6.11 9.53
N ILE A 23 7.86 6.89 10.60
CA ILE A 23 7.51 6.40 11.94
C ILE A 23 5.99 6.55 12.15
N THR A 24 5.39 5.48 12.64
CA THR A 24 3.96 5.45 12.98
C THR A 24 3.74 4.78 14.33
N SER A 25 2.54 4.90 14.87
CA SER A 25 2.16 4.21 16.09
C SER A 25 1.44 2.89 15.83
N GLU A 26 1.46 2.00 16.82
CA GLU A 26 0.74 0.72 16.80
C GLU A 26 -0.74 0.91 16.45
N LEU A 27 -1.35 1.97 16.97
CA LEU A 27 -2.75 2.34 16.68
C LEU A 27 -3.02 2.44 15.17
N TYR A 28 -2.17 3.16 14.44
CA TYR A 28 -2.35 3.38 13.00
C TYR A 28 -1.75 2.28 12.13
N ALA A 29 -0.74 1.58 12.63
CA ALA A 29 -0.18 0.45 11.91
C ALA A 29 -1.12 -0.77 11.94
N PHE A 30 -1.88 -0.95 13.03
CA PHE A 30 -2.61 -2.20 13.24
C PHE A 30 -4.04 -2.01 13.76
N ASP A 31 -4.26 -1.29 14.86
CA ASP A 31 -5.56 -1.29 15.55
C ASP A 31 -6.68 -0.67 14.70
N LYS A 32 -6.40 0.46 14.06
CA LYS A 32 -7.34 1.15 13.16
C LYS A 32 -7.61 0.38 11.85
N LEU A 33 -6.87 -0.67 11.60
CA LEU A 33 -6.97 -1.53 10.41
C LEU A 33 -7.52 -2.91 10.74
N ASN A 34 -8.13 -3.08 11.91
CA ASN A 34 -8.74 -4.33 12.37
C ASN A 34 -7.78 -5.52 12.47
N PHE A 35 -6.47 -5.29 12.58
CA PHE A 35 -5.55 -6.37 12.88
C PHE A 35 -5.75 -6.84 14.33
N PRO A 36 -6.02 -8.12 14.57
CA PRO A 36 -6.18 -8.63 15.93
C PRO A 36 -4.88 -8.51 16.72
N PRO A 37 -4.95 -8.45 18.07
CA PRO A 37 -3.75 -8.29 18.92
C PRO A 37 -2.69 -9.36 18.73
N ASN A 38 -3.09 -10.58 18.37
CA ASN A 38 -2.22 -11.74 18.14
C ASN A 38 -1.89 -11.97 16.67
N HIS A 39 -2.07 -10.97 15.79
CA HIS A 39 -1.74 -11.12 14.38
C HIS A 39 -0.21 -11.21 14.19
N PRO A 40 0.31 -12.19 13.41
CA PRO A 40 1.75 -12.38 13.23
C PRO A 40 2.50 -11.13 12.78
N ALA A 41 1.92 -10.29 11.92
CA ALA A 41 2.53 -9.04 11.47
C ALA A 41 2.89 -8.05 12.61
N ARG A 42 2.32 -8.23 13.82
CA ARG A 42 2.68 -7.42 15.00
C ARG A 42 3.92 -7.93 15.74
N GLU A 43 4.42 -9.10 15.38
CA GLU A 43 5.60 -9.67 16.01
C GLU A 43 6.86 -8.87 15.63
N SER A 44 7.84 -8.92 16.52
CA SER A 44 9.14 -8.26 16.30
C SER A 44 9.92 -8.84 15.11
N MET A 45 9.54 -10.03 14.66
CA MET A 45 10.12 -10.66 13.46
C MET A 45 9.64 -10.01 12.15
N ASP A 46 8.46 -9.36 12.17
CA ASP A 46 7.85 -8.78 10.96
C ASP A 46 7.83 -7.24 11.01
N THR A 47 7.82 -6.65 12.21
CA THR A 47 7.75 -5.19 12.40
C THR A 47 8.96 -4.67 13.19
N TYR A 48 9.55 -3.57 12.72
CA TYR A 48 10.61 -2.84 13.44
C TYR A 48 9.99 -1.94 14.50
N TRP A 49 9.95 -2.41 15.74
CA TRP A 49 9.52 -1.62 16.89
C TRP A 49 10.64 -0.71 17.39
N LEU A 50 10.29 0.50 17.81
CA LEU A 50 11.24 1.47 18.36
C LEU A 50 11.27 1.34 19.88
N GLU A 51 12.40 0.90 20.42
CA GLU A 51 12.60 0.74 21.86
C GLU A 51 12.70 2.10 22.56
N GLY A 52 12.06 2.21 23.72
CA GLY A 52 12.14 3.41 24.56
C GLY A 52 11.43 4.65 24.04
N HIS A 53 10.72 4.54 22.92
CA HIS A 53 9.93 5.62 22.33
C HIS A 53 8.44 5.36 22.45
N SER A 54 7.76 6.29 23.11
CA SER A 54 6.29 6.36 23.15
C SER A 54 5.84 7.78 22.85
N THR A 55 4.67 7.93 22.24
CA THR A 55 4.12 9.26 21.97
C THR A 55 3.52 9.87 23.24
N GLY A 56 4.18 10.90 23.75
CA GLY A 56 3.62 11.74 24.82
C GLY A 56 3.10 10.98 26.04
N SER A 57 1.92 11.36 26.54
CA SER A 57 1.30 10.79 27.73
C SER A 57 0.59 9.44 27.53
N THR A 58 0.53 8.90 26.30
CA THR A 58 -0.31 7.74 25.96
C THR A 58 0.41 6.42 26.03
N ASN A 59 1.72 6.40 26.23
CA ASN A 59 2.55 5.18 26.27
C ASN A 59 2.39 4.27 25.03
N GLU A 60 1.99 4.86 23.89
CA GLU A 60 1.73 4.16 22.63
C GLU A 60 3.03 3.73 21.97
N LYS A 61 3.13 2.46 21.59
CA LYS A 61 4.31 1.93 20.92
C LYS A 61 4.47 2.52 19.52
N LEU A 62 5.71 2.84 19.15
CA LEU A 62 6.09 3.31 17.83
C LEU A 62 6.82 2.24 17.04
N CYS A 63 6.66 2.28 15.73
CA CYS A 63 7.38 1.41 14.80
C CYS A 63 7.73 2.14 13.49
N LEU A 64 8.68 1.61 12.74
CA LEU A 64 8.78 1.93 11.32
C LEU A 64 7.56 1.36 10.61
N ARG A 65 6.91 2.17 9.77
CA ARG A 65 5.65 1.78 9.12
C ARG A 65 5.83 0.52 8.24
N PRO A 66 5.09 -0.58 8.51
CA PRO A 66 5.17 -1.80 7.70
C PRO A 66 4.35 -1.72 6.41
N HIS A 67 3.50 -0.72 6.27
CA HIS A 67 2.64 -0.40 5.13
C HIS A 67 2.20 1.08 5.19
N LEU A 68 1.54 1.57 4.15
CA LEU A 68 1.10 2.96 4.05
C LEU A 68 -0.33 3.21 4.56
N THR A 69 -1.13 2.16 4.77
CA THR A 69 -2.58 2.24 5.02
C THR A 69 -2.94 3.03 6.30
N GLY A 70 -2.04 3.07 7.30
CA GLY A 70 -2.21 3.93 8.48
C GLY A 70 -2.32 5.41 8.14
N GLY A 71 -1.56 5.86 7.12
CA GLY A 71 -1.64 7.24 6.60
C GLY A 71 -3.00 7.52 5.94
N SER A 72 -3.54 6.54 5.22
CA SER A 72 -4.89 6.66 4.65
C SER A 72 -5.96 6.88 5.72
N VAL A 73 -5.83 6.21 6.86
CA VAL A 73 -6.73 6.43 8.01
C VAL A 73 -6.61 7.86 8.55
N ARG A 74 -5.38 8.38 8.71
CA ARG A 74 -5.17 9.77 9.18
C ARG A 74 -5.72 10.78 8.18
N TYR A 75 -5.52 10.55 6.88
CA TYR A 75 -6.10 11.41 5.84
C TYR A 75 -7.62 11.47 5.95
N MET A 76 -8.29 10.33 6.08
CA MET A 76 -9.75 10.26 6.25
C MET A 76 -10.26 10.96 7.51
N GLN A 77 -9.48 11.05 8.57
CA GLN A 77 -9.86 11.75 9.80
C GLN A 77 -9.88 13.28 9.65
N THR A 78 -9.12 13.79 8.70
CA THR A 78 -8.93 15.24 8.50
C THR A 78 -9.60 15.79 7.24
N HIS A 79 -9.98 14.93 6.30
CA HIS A 79 -10.57 15.29 5.01
C HIS A 79 -11.98 14.71 4.84
N LYS A 80 -12.89 15.51 4.32
CA LYS A 80 -14.26 15.08 4.02
C LYS A 80 -14.38 14.64 2.55
N PRO A 81 -15.09 13.54 2.27
CA PRO A 81 -15.38 13.14 0.88
C PRO A 81 -16.17 14.22 0.10
N PRO A 82 -16.03 14.24 -1.25
CA PRO A 82 -15.24 13.33 -2.06
C PRO A 82 -13.75 13.70 -2.08
N PHE A 83 -12.88 12.71 -2.13
CA PHE A 83 -11.45 12.92 -2.32
C PHE A 83 -10.78 11.74 -3.03
N ARG A 84 -9.63 11.99 -3.62
CA ARG A 84 -8.74 10.97 -4.17
C ARG A 84 -7.29 11.37 -3.94
N PHE A 85 -6.52 10.49 -3.37
CA PHE A 85 -5.10 10.72 -3.19
C PHE A 85 -4.29 9.46 -3.48
N VAL A 86 -3.01 9.65 -3.74
CA VAL A 86 -2.01 8.60 -3.76
C VAL A 86 -0.98 8.89 -2.68
N TYR A 87 -0.57 7.85 -1.99
CA TYR A 87 0.43 7.89 -0.94
C TYR A 87 1.65 7.05 -1.33
N PRO A 88 2.69 7.65 -1.96
CA PRO A 88 3.97 7.01 -2.18
C PRO A 88 4.82 7.05 -0.92
N GLY A 89 5.47 5.95 -0.58
CA GLY A 89 6.37 5.96 0.56
C GLY A 89 7.17 4.67 0.70
N ARG A 90 8.26 4.78 1.46
CA ARG A 90 9.03 3.61 1.87
C ARG A 90 8.33 2.92 3.03
N VAL A 91 8.35 1.61 3.02
CA VAL A 91 7.84 0.76 4.10
C VAL A 91 8.93 -0.21 4.55
N TYR A 92 8.79 -0.73 5.77
CA TYR A 92 9.85 -1.47 6.44
C TYR A 92 9.27 -2.75 7.04
N ARG A 93 9.87 -3.90 6.72
CA ARG A 93 9.51 -5.20 7.26
C ARG A 93 10.73 -5.95 7.72
N ASN A 94 10.68 -6.47 8.94
CA ASN A 94 11.81 -7.20 9.53
C ASN A 94 11.82 -8.66 9.07
N GLU A 95 11.78 -8.85 7.75
CA GLU A 95 11.79 -10.16 7.10
C GLU A 95 13.21 -10.56 6.68
N THR A 96 13.41 -11.85 6.43
CA THR A 96 14.63 -12.34 5.83
C THR A 96 14.70 -11.89 4.37
N THR A 97 15.80 -11.24 4.00
CA THR A 97 16.04 -10.78 2.63
C THR A 97 16.32 -11.96 1.71
N ASP A 98 15.62 -12.02 0.59
CA ASP A 98 15.82 -12.99 -0.50
C ASP A 98 15.68 -12.33 -1.89
N ALA A 99 15.53 -13.11 -2.96
CA ALA A 99 15.38 -12.57 -4.31
C ALA A 99 14.09 -11.77 -4.54
N HIS A 100 13.11 -11.85 -3.65
CA HIS A 100 11.80 -11.22 -3.77
C HIS A 100 11.41 -10.34 -2.57
N HIS A 101 12.16 -10.43 -1.46
CA HIS A 101 11.87 -9.73 -0.23
C HIS A 101 13.01 -8.80 0.17
N GLU A 102 12.71 -7.54 0.26
CA GLU A 102 13.59 -6.49 0.78
C GLU A 102 13.03 -5.97 2.10
N ARG A 103 13.91 -5.65 3.05
CA ARG A 103 13.52 -5.09 4.35
C ARG A 103 12.96 -3.66 4.26
N ALA A 104 13.32 -2.95 3.21
CA ALA A 104 12.83 -1.60 2.94
C ALA A 104 12.51 -1.47 1.45
N PHE A 105 11.26 -1.20 1.12
CA PHE A 105 10.82 -1.07 -0.27
C PHE A 105 9.78 0.03 -0.42
N PHE A 106 9.54 0.48 -1.65
CA PHE A 106 8.54 1.49 -1.93
C PHE A 106 7.18 0.87 -2.18
N GLN A 107 6.16 1.46 -1.57
CA GLN A 107 4.76 1.20 -1.89
C GLN A 107 4.10 2.45 -2.48
N TYR A 108 3.04 2.23 -3.22
CA TYR A 108 2.07 3.23 -3.61
C TYR A 108 0.70 2.78 -3.13
N GLU A 109 0.08 3.58 -2.28
CA GLU A 109 -1.30 3.37 -1.88
C GLU A 109 -2.16 4.46 -2.52
N ALA A 110 -3.31 4.08 -3.07
CA ALA A 110 -4.27 5.03 -3.62
C ALA A 110 -5.62 4.83 -2.95
N LEU A 111 -6.25 5.92 -2.54
CA LEU A 111 -7.58 5.90 -1.97
C LEU A 111 -8.49 6.88 -2.71
N ILE A 112 -9.68 6.39 -3.05
CA ILE A 112 -10.77 7.19 -3.61
C ILE A 112 -11.99 6.97 -2.74
N VAL A 113 -12.58 8.07 -2.28
CA VAL A 113 -13.87 8.07 -1.60
C VAL A 113 -14.81 9.00 -2.35
N ASP A 114 -15.81 8.42 -3.00
CA ASP A 114 -16.78 9.14 -3.81
C ASP A 114 -18.12 8.37 -3.83
N LYS A 115 -19.19 9.01 -4.30
CA LYS A 115 -20.53 8.41 -4.32
C LYS A 115 -20.69 7.32 -5.38
N ASP A 116 -20.02 7.46 -6.52
CA ASP A 116 -20.22 6.62 -7.71
C ASP A 116 -19.05 5.66 -7.99
N ILE A 117 -18.30 5.28 -6.95
CA ILE A 117 -17.21 4.32 -7.08
C ILE A 117 -17.77 2.90 -7.15
N THR A 118 -17.42 2.19 -8.22
CA THR A 118 -17.78 0.79 -8.42
C THR A 118 -16.54 -0.08 -8.52
N PHE A 119 -16.70 -1.37 -8.29
CA PHE A 119 -15.64 -2.35 -8.49
C PHE A 119 -15.08 -2.32 -9.94
N THR A 120 -15.96 -2.17 -10.92
CA THR A 120 -15.58 -2.09 -12.34
C THR A 120 -14.72 -0.86 -12.61
N SER A 121 -15.06 0.31 -12.04
CA SER A 121 -14.26 1.53 -12.21
C SER A 121 -12.87 1.39 -11.59
N GLY A 122 -12.75 0.71 -10.44
CA GLY A 122 -11.47 0.39 -9.81
C GLY A 122 -10.58 -0.48 -10.72
N LYS A 123 -11.14 -1.55 -11.30
CA LYS A 123 -10.41 -2.43 -12.22
C LYS A 123 -9.89 -1.69 -13.46
N VAL A 124 -10.73 -0.86 -14.06
CA VAL A 124 -10.36 -0.06 -15.25
C VAL A 124 -9.23 0.91 -14.90
N MET A 125 -9.31 1.58 -13.76
CA MET A 125 -8.30 2.53 -13.30
C MET A 125 -6.95 1.84 -13.05
N ILE A 126 -6.93 0.69 -12.37
CA ILE A 126 -5.69 -0.06 -12.13
C ILE A 126 -5.04 -0.47 -13.45
N LYS A 127 -5.83 -0.99 -14.39
CA LYS A 127 -5.31 -1.33 -15.73
C LYS A 127 -4.73 -0.10 -16.43
N ALA A 128 -5.40 1.04 -16.38
CA ALA A 128 -4.93 2.28 -16.97
C ALA A 128 -3.60 2.76 -16.35
N ILE A 129 -3.46 2.70 -15.03
CA ILE A 129 -2.22 3.04 -14.30
C ILE A 129 -1.08 2.13 -14.74
N LEU A 130 -1.28 0.80 -14.71
CA LEU A 130 -0.26 -0.16 -15.09
C LEU A 130 0.17 0.01 -16.56
N SER A 131 -0.80 0.17 -17.46
CA SER A 131 -0.50 0.37 -18.89
C SER A 131 0.30 1.65 -19.14
N LYS A 132 -0.01 2.73 -18.40
CA LYS A 132 0.73 4.00 -18.52
C LYS A 132 2.15 3.89 -17.97
N VAL A 133 2.34 3.20 -16.85
CA VAL A 133 3.66 2.99 -16.24
C VAL A 133 4.56 2.12 -17.10
N PHE A 134 4.03 1.04 -17.67
CA PHE A 134 4.79 0.11 -18.50
C PHE A 134 4.84 0.51 -19.99
N GLY A 135 4.09 1.52 -20.40
CA GLY A 135 4.05 1.96 -21.79
C GLY A 135 3.40 0.97 -22.77
N THR A 136 2.67 -0.02 -22.26
CA THR A 136 2.02 -1.08 -23.04
C THR A 136 0.74 -1.54 -22.36
N ASP A 137 -0.15 -2.19 -23.10
CA ASP A 137 -1.31 -2.85 -22.51
C ASP A 137 -0.86 -4.05 -21.66
N VAL A 138 -1.15 -3.99 -20.36
CA VAL A 138 -0.73 -4.99 -19.38
C VAL A 138 -1.93 -5.88 -19.04
N PRO A 139 -1.92 -7.17 -19.42
CA PRO A 139 -2.93 -8.10 -18.98
C PRO A 139 -2.91 -8.28 -17.47
N VAL A 140 -4.09 -8.15 -16.86
CA VAL A 140 -4.26 -8.28 -15.41
C VAL A 140 -5.35 -9.31 -15.10
N ARG A 141 -5.14 -10.07 -14.03
CA ARG A 141 -6.09 -10.99 -13.45
C ARG A 141 -6.41 -10.55 -12.03
N MET A 142 -7.68 -10.59 -11.64
CA MET A 142 -8.10 -10.33 -10.26
C MET A 142 -8.45 -11.64 -9.57
N ARG A 143 -8.00 -11.77 -8.33
CA ARG A 143 -8.33 -12.87 -7.42
C ARG A 143 -8.92 -12.30 -6.14
N SER A 144 -9.91 -12.95 -5.56
CA SER A 144 -10.36 -12.60 -4.21
C SER A 144 -9.25 -12.87 -3.20
N GLY A 145 -9.08 -11.96 -2.25
CA GLY A 145 -8.13 -12.08 -1.16
C GLY A 145 -8.75 -11.52 0.12
N PHE A 146 -8.34 -12.04 1.27
CA PHE A 146 -8.77 -11.53 2.56
C PHE A 146 -7.72 -10.60 3.15
N PHE A 147 -8.16 -9.42 3.58
CA PHE A 147 -7.36 -8.48 4.34
C PHE A 147 -8.21 -7.91 5.48
N PRO A 148 -7.68 -7.75 6.71
CA PRO A 148 -8.48 -7.32 7.87
C PRO A 148 -9.17 -5.97 7.69
N PHE A 149 -8.63 -5.10 6.85
CA PHE A 149 -9.03 -3.70 6.68
C PHE A 149 -9.80 -3.42 5.39
N VAL A 150 -10.11 -4.43 4.57
CA VAL A 150 -10.82 -4.25 3.30
C VAL A 150 -11.89 -5.30 3.06
N GLU A 151 -13.08 -4.86 2.57
CA GLU A 151 -14.20 -5.72 2.19
C GLU A 151 -14.97 -5.08 1.03
N PRO A 152 -15.12 -5.78 -0.14
CA PRO A 152 -14.43 -7.01 -0.51
C PRO A 152 -12.95 -6.78 -0.85
N GLY A 153 -12.09 -7.78 -0.52
CA GLY A 153 -10.67 -7.75 -0.81
C GLY A 153 -10.32 -8.46 -2.13
N PHE A 154 -9.37 -7.88 -2.87
CA PHE A 154 -8.87 -8.46 -4.13
C PHE A 154 -7.37 -8.27 -4.26
N GLU A 155 -6.74 -9.25 -4.89
CA GLU A 155 -5.37 -9.19 -5.37
C GLU A 155 -5.34 -9.07 -6.89
N ILE A 156 -4.34 -8.38 -7.42
CA ILE A 156 -4.17 -8.19 -8.85
C ILE A 156 -2.86 -8.81 -9.29
N ASP A 157 -2.97 -9.84 -10.12
CA ASP A 157 -1.83 -10.42 -10.79
C ASP A 157 -1.61 -9.71 -12.12
N MET A 158 -0.40 -9.29 -12.36
CA MET A 158 0.05 -8.69 -13.61
C MET A 158 0.86 -9.71 -14.42
N GLN A 159 0.65 -9.75 -15.73
CA GLN A 159 1.48 -10.57 -16.60
C GLN A 159 2.94 -10.12 -16.53
N CYS A 160 3.84 -11.08 -16.35
CA CYS A 160 5.28 -10.77 -16.28
C CYS A 160 5.76 -10.08 -17.56
N GLN A 161 6.33 -8.89 -17.44
CA GLN A 161 6.81 -8.09 -18.56
C GLN A 161 8.14 -8.61 -19.14
N VAL A 162 8.84 -9.49 -18.42
CA VAL A 162 10.10 -10.09 -18.88
C VAL A 162 9.85 -11.28 -19.79
N CYS A 163 8.95 -12.20 -19.43
CA CYS A 163 8.75 -13.45 -20.17
C CYS A 163 7.35 -13.60 -20.79
N GLY A 164 6.47 -12.60 -20.64
CA GLY A 164 5.09 -12.69 -21.15
C GLY A 164 4.28 -13.82 -20.50
N GLY A 165 4.59 -14.16 -19.23
CA GLY A 165 3.87 -15.22 -18.50
C GLY A 165 4.32 -16.65 -18.80
N LYS A 166 5.44 -16.85 -19.50
CA LYS A 166 5.99 -18.19 -19.84
C LYS A 166 6.77 -18.84 -18.69
N GLY A 167 7.05 -18.11 -17.64
CA GLY A 167 7.94 -18.51 -16.55
C GLY A 167 9.38 -18.05 -16.78
N CYS A 168 9.99 -17.41 -15.76
CA CYS A 168 11.39 -16.99 -15.78
C CYS A 168 11.90 -16.82 -14.32
N SER A 169 13.19 -16.48 -14.17
CA SER A 169 13.79 -16.25 -12.85
C SER A 169 13.13 -15.12 -12.03
N VAL A 170 12.37 -14.24 -12.69
CA VAL A 170 11.67 -13.12 -12.02
C VAL A 170 10.29 -13.52 -11.52
N CYS A 171 9.51 -14.25 -12.29
CA CYS A 171 8.12 -14.58 -11.95
C CYS A 171 7.90 -16.04 -11.53
N LYS A 172 8.94 -16.89 -11.67
CA LYS A 172 8.96 -18.36 -11.40
C LYS A 172 7.92 -19.17 -12.13
#